data_df8eff32e36376014a96963933825e23
#
_entry.id   df8eff32e36376014a96963933825e23
#
_cell.length_a   1.000
_cell.length_b   1.000
_cell.length_c   1.000
_cell.angle_alpha   90.00
_cell.angle_beta   90.00
_cell.angle_gamma   90.00
#
_symmetry.space_group_name_H-M   'P 1'
#
loop_
_entity.id
_entity.type
_entity.pdbx_description
1 polymer ?
#
loop_
_entity_poly.entity_id
_entity_poly.type
_entity_poly.pdbx_seq_one_letter_code
_entity_poly.pdbx_strand_id
1 'polypeptide(L)'
;MDIVTIGEVLIDLTQTGKDARGIPQFAANPGGAPANLAVAASRLGAQTAFIGKVGADAFGRYLKEVLAENKVDVSGMAVDADHPTTMAVVSVDATGERDFSFYRSANADVMLCKEDISDEALKAAKIVHFGSVSLTADPSRTATLDAAARAKKLGAVITYDPNYRANLWKNKEDAIAQMKAPLPLVDILKVSDEELPLLTGTTDCESGTAQLAQNGIRLIFVTL
;
A
#
# COMPACT_ATOMS: atom_id res chain seq x y z
N MET A 1 3.47 10.90 -16.09
CA MET A 1 2.91 10.83 -14.73
C MET A 1 3.92 11.37 -13.73
N ASP A 2 3.46 12.17 -12.74
CA ASP A 2 4.37 12.60 -11.69
C ASP A 2 4.60 11.47 -10.71
N ILE A 3 3.52 10.78 -10.30
CA ILE A 3 3.60 9.68 -9.34
C ILE A 3 2.78 8.48 -9.83
N VAL A 4 3.37 7.30 -9.81
CA VAL A 4 2.67 6.03 -9.96
C VAL A 4 2.75 5.29 -8.63
N THR A 5 1.62 4.86 -8.08
CA THR A 5 1.57 4.07 -6.86
C THR A 5 1.21 2.62 -7.17
N ILE A 6 1.85 1.68 -6.49
CA ILE A 6 1.64 0.23 -6.68
C ILE A 6 1.27 -0.40 -5.34
N GLY A 7 0.20 -1.17 -5.32
CA GLY A 7 -0.18 -1.94 -4.14
C GLY A 7 -1.68 -2.12 -3.96
N GLU A 8 -2.12 -2.14 -2.70
CA GLU A 8 -3.49 -2.38 -2.33
C GLU A 8 -4.38 -1.15 -2.46
N VAL A 9 -5.61 -1.39 -2.87
CA VAL A 9 -6.79 -0.58 -2.63
C VAL A 9 -7.86 -1.50 -2.05
N LEU A 10 -8.54 -1.08 -1.02
CA LEU A 10 -9.44 -1.93 -0.26
C LEU A 10 -10.62 -1.14 0.33
N ILE A 11 -11.58 -1.86 0.92
CA ILE A 11 -12.68 -1.25 1.65
C ILE A 11 -12.41 -1.31 3.15
N ASP A 12 -12.42 -0.16 3.81
CA ASP A 12 -12.51 -0.04 5.26
C ASP A 12 -13.99 0.03 5.67
N LEU A 13 -14.54 -1.09 6.17
CA LEU A 13 -15.87 -1.13 6.76
C LEU A 13 -15.82 -0.56 8.17
N THR A 14 -16.06 0.73 8.31
CA THR A 14 -16.03 1.42 9.60
C THR A 14 -17.41 1.40 10.24
N GLN A 15 -17.50 0.92 11.47
CA GLN A 15 -18.74 0.92 12.21
C GLN A 15 -19.19 2.35 12.50
N THR A 16 -20.42 2.71 12.09
CA THR A 16 -21.00 4.04 12.24
C THR A 16 -22.04 4.13 13.37
N GLY A 17 -22.42 2.99 13.94
CA GLY A 17 -23.40 2.90 15.03
C GLY A 17 -24.24 1.63 14.95
N LYS A 18 -25.45 1.72 15.49
CA LYS A 18 -26.46 0.65 15.43
C LYS A 18 -27.80 1.24 14.98
N ASP A 19 -28.58 0.45 14.27
CA ASP A 19 -29.95 0.83 13.94
C ASP A 19 -30.90 0.74 15.18
N ALA A 20 -32.18 1.09 14.98
CA ALA A 20 -33.18 1.05 16.04
C ALA A 20 -33.44 -0.36 16.63
N ARG A 21 -32.99 -1.41 15.95
CA ARG A 21 -33.06 -2.81 16.39
C ARG A 21 -31.75 -3.30 17.04
N GLY A 22 -30.75 -2.42 17.16
CA GLY A 22 -29.44 -2.76 17.72
C GLY A 22 -28.49 -3.43 16.71
N ILE A 23 -28.82 -3.47 15.42
CA ILE A 23 -27.98 -4.06 14.37
C ILE A 23 -26.86 -3.09 14.02
N PRO A 24 -25.56 -3.51 14.07
CA PRO A 24 -24.44 -2.68 13.69
C PRO A 24 -24.54 -2.20 12.25
N GLN A 25 -24.21 -0.94 12.01
CA GLN A 25 -24.14 -0.32 10.70
C GLN A 25 -22.71 0.04 10.37
N PHE A 26 -22.34 -0.08 9.09
CA PHE A 26 -21.00 0.17 8.62
C PHE A 26 -21.01 1.07 7.38
N ALA A 27 -20.10 2.02 7.33
CA ALA A 27 -19.77 2.74 6.11
C ALA A 27 -18.63 2.05 5.38
N ALA A 28 -18.78 1.86 4.07
CA ALA A 28 -17.73 1.33 3.21
C ALA A 28 -16.85 2.48 2.72
N ASN A 29 -15.71 2.70 3.36
CA ASN A 29 -14.78 3.74 3.01
C ASN A 29 -13.68 3.19 2.10
N PRO A 30 -13.28 3.94 1.04
CA PRO A 30 -12.08 3.59 0.28
C PRO A 30 -10.84 3.70 1.15
N GLY A 31 -9.97 2.69 1.10
CA GLY A 31 -8.74 2.58 1.86
C GLY A 31 -7.60 2.01 1.02
N GLY A 32 -6.48 1.72 1.67
CA GLY A 32 -5.23 1.28 1.05
C GLY A 32 -4.21 2.41 0.97
N ALA A 33 -3.03 2.20 1.56
CA ALA A 33 -2.03 3.26 1.69
C ALA A 33 -1.54 3.80 0.34
N PRO A 34 -1.20 2.97 -0.67
CA PRO A 34 -0.80 3.46 -1.99
C PRO A 34 -1.93 4.21 -2.72
N ALA A 35 -3.17 3.75 -2.60
CA ALA A 35 -4.32 4.41 -3.18
C ALA A 35 -4.57 5.78 -2.54
N ASN A 36 -4.47 5.86 -1.21
CA ASN A 36 -4.61 7.12 -0.46
C ASN A 36 -3.52 8.13 -0.87
N LEU A 37 -2.28 7.68 -1.08
CA LEU A 37 -1.20 8.55 -1.56
C LEU A 37 -1.50 9.08 -2.98
N ALA A 38 -1.96 8.22 -3.89
CA ALA A 38 -2.34 8.64 -5.24
C ALA A 38 -3.42 9.72 -5.23
N VAL A 39 -4.48 9.52 -4.42
CA VAL A 39 -5.57 10.50 -4.26
C VAL A 39 -5.06 11.80 -3.64
N ALA A 40 -4.28 11.73 -2.56
CA ALA A 40 -3.75 12.90 -1.88
C ALA A 40 -2.86 13.74 -2.83
N ALA A 41 -1.96 13.09 -3.54
CA ALA A 41 -1.08 13.76 -4.51
C ALA A 41 -1.88 14.37 -5.68
N SER A 42 -2.91 13.67 -6.18
CA SER A 42 -3.79 14.20 -7.22
C SER A 42 -4.54 15.45 -6.77
N ARG A 43 -5.07 15.45 -5.55
CA ARG A 43 -5.73 16.62 -4.95
C ARG A 43 -4.79 17.82 -4.76
N LEU A 44 -3.50 17.56 -4.60
CA LEU A 44 -2.45 18.60 -4.55
C LEU A 44 -1.97 19.04 -5.95
N GLY A 45 -2.56 18.52 -7.02
CA GLY A 45 -2.30 18.93 -8.40
C GLY A 45 -1.29 18.08 -9.17
N ALA A 46 -0.79 16.97 -8.60
CA ALA A 46 0.08 16.04 -9.30
C ALA A 46 -0.73 15.16 -10.29
N GLN A 47 -0.10 14.76 -11.38
CA GLN A 47 -0.62 13.73 -12.27
C GLN A 47 -0.27 12.35 -11.70
N THR A 48 -1.28 11.62 -11.24
CA THR A 48 -1.11 10.34 -10.54
C THR A 48 -1.74 9.18 -11.27
N ALA A 49 -1.15 7.99 -11.13
CA ALA A 49 -1.73 6.72 -11.56
C ALA A 49 -1.64 5.69 -10.44
N PHE A 50 -2.59 4.77 -10.41
CA PHE A 50 -2.62 3.65 -9.48
C PHE A 50 -2.53 2.33 -10.23
N ILE A 51 -1.62 1.46 -9.77
CA ILE A 51 -1.46 0.09 -10.24
C ILE A 51 -1.80 -0.85 -9.08
N GLY A 52 -2.75 -1.72 -9.30
CA GLY A 52 -3.22 -2.69 -8.32
C GLY A 52 -4.28 -3.60 -8.90
N LYS A 53 -4.88 -4.46 -8.06
CA LYS A 53 -5.89 -5.41 -8.51
C LYS A 53 -7.06 -5.46 -7.55
N VAL A 54 -8.28 -5.48 -8.09
CA VAL A 54 -9.53 -5.59 -7.34
C VAL A 54 -10.38 -6.72 -7.89
N GLY A 55 -11.34 -7.20 -7.12
CA GLY A 55 -12.28 -8.21 -7.58
C GLY A 55 -13.30 -7.67 -8.60
N ALA A 56 -13.88 -8.58 -9.41
CA ALA A 56 -15.00 -8.29 -10.30
C ALA A 56 -16.33 -8.14 -9.53
N ASP A 57 -16.30 -7.45 -8.39
CA ASP A 57 -17.41 -7.28 -7.46
C ASP A 57 -17.86 -5.80 -7.32
N ALA A 58 -18.85 -5.56 -6.46
CA ALA A 58 -19.39 -4.22 -6.25
C ALA A 58 -18.34 -3.28 -5.64
N PHE A 59 -17.50 -3.77 -4.74
CA PHE A 59 -16.47 -2.98 -4.09
C PHE A 59 -15.32 -2.64 -5.04
N GLY A 60 -14.90 -3.59 -5.90
CA GLY A 60 -13.89 -3.33 -6.92
C GLY A 60 -14.31 -2.24 -7.90
N ARG A 61 -15.57 -2.27 -8.36
CA ARG A 61 -16.12 -1.20 -9.22
C ARG A 61 -16.13 0.14 -8.50
N TYR A 62 -16.66 0.18 -7.28
CA TYR A 62 -16.73 1.39 -6.45
C TYR A 62 -15.34 2.01 -6.23
N LEU A 63 -14.35 1.22 -5.85
CA LEU A 63 -12.99 1.70 -5.63
C LEU A 63 -12.38 2.30 -6.90
N LYS A 64 -12.60 1.67 -8.06
CA LYS A 64 -12.13 2.18 -9.34
C LYS A 64 -12.80 3.51 -9.71
N GLU A 65 -14.11 3.63 -9.47
CA GLU A 65 -14.86 4.87 -9.68
C GLU A 65 -14.33 5.99 -8.78
N VAL A 66 -14.16 5.74 -7.48
CA VAL A 66 -13.65 6.74 -6.51
C VAL A 66 -12.25 7.24 -6.89
N LEU A 67 -11.35 6.36 -7.31
CA LEU A 67 -10.01 6.77 -7.76
C LEU A 67 -10.11 7.64 -9.02
N ALA A 68 -10.92 7.25 -9.99
CA ALA A 68 -11.12 8.02 -11.23
C ALA A 68 -11.76 9.40 -10.97
N GLU A 69 -12.76 9.50 -10.08
CA GLU A 69 -13.37 10.76 -9.64
C GLU A 69 -12.36 11.70 -9.00
N ASN A 70 -11.36 11.16 -8.29
CA ASN A 70 -10.24 11.90 -7.74
C ASN A 70 -9.11 12.15 -8.76
N LYS A 71 -9.37 11.95 -10.07
CA LYS A 71 -8.44 12.20 -11.19
C LYS A 71 -7.17 11.35 -11.13
N VAL A 72 -7.21 10.21 -10.48
CA VAL A 72 -6.15 9.20 -10.54
C VAL A 72 -6.37 8.38 -11.80
N ASP A 73 -5.33 8.18 -12.61
CA ASP A 73 -5.38 7.26 -13.74
C ASP A 73 -5.46 5.81 -13.23
N VAL A 74 -6.56 5.15 -13.57
CA VAL A 74 -6.88 3.76 -13.17
C VAL A 74 -6.69 2.75 -14.30
N SER A 75 -6.01 3.13 -15.38
CA SER A 75 -5.75 2.24 -16.51
C SER A 75 -4.87 1.04 -16.14
N GLY A 76 -4.01 1.19 -15.12
CA GLY A 76 -3.18 0.13 -14.54
C GLY A 76 -3.90 -0.71 -13.48
N MET A 77 -5.20 -0.51 -13.27
CA MET A 77 -5.96 -1.24 -12.25
C MET A 77 -6.61 -2.49 -12.85
N ALA A 78 -6.04 -3.65 -12.55
CA ALA A 78 -6.53 -4.94 -13.01
C ALA A 78 -7.79 -5.39 -12.26
N VAL A 79 -8.60 -6.24 -12.89
CA VAL A 79 -9.80 -6.84 -12.30
C VAL A 79 -9.67 -8.35 -12.31
N ASP A 80 -9.84 -8.97 -11.14
CA ASP A 80 -9.80 -10.41 -10.93
C ASP A 80 -11.22 -10.98 -10.90
N ALA A 81 -11.49 -11.99 -11.70
CA ALA A 81 -12.82 -12.61 -11.78
C ALA A 81 -13.05 -13.64 -10.65
N ASP A 82 -11.97 -14.20 -10.11
CA ASP A 82 -12.02 -15.36 -9.20
C ASP A 82 -11.77 -14.98 -7.74
N HIS A 83 -11.16 -13.80 -7.49
CA HIS A 83 -10.77 -13.37 -6.15
C HIS A 83 -11.50 -12.07 -5.75
N PRO A 84 -12.07 -12.00 -4.54
CA PRO A 84 -12.83 -10.84 -4.08
C PRO A 84 -11.92 -9.64 -3.78
N THR A 85 -12.51 -8.45 -3.80
CA THR A 85 -11.87 -7.23 -3.30
C THR A 85 -11.57 -7.34 -1.81
N THR A 86 -10.41 -6.88 -1.38
CA THR A 86 -10.00 -6.89 0.03
C THR A 86 -10.83 -5.94 0.87
N MET A 87 -11.15 -6.38 2.08
CA MET A 87 -11.86 -5.59 3.09
C MET A 87 -11.14 -5.64 4.43
N ALA A 88 -11.21 -4.54 5.17
CA ALA A 88 -10.90 -4.49 6.59
C ALA A 88 -12.15 -4.03 7.35
N VAL A 89 -12.49 -4.69 8.44
CA VAL A 89 -13.53 -4.22 9.36
C VAL A 89 -12.85 -3.40 10.46
N VAL A 90 -13.27 -2.17 10.59
CA VAL A 90 -12.78 -1.25 11.62
C VAL A 90 -13.86 -1.11 12.67
N SER A 91 -13.67 -1.74 13.81
CA SER A 91 -14.51 -1.57 14.99
C SER A 91 -13.85 -0.59 15.96
N VAL A 92 -14.69 0.11 16.72
CA VAL A 92 -14.26 1.00 17.80
C VAL A 92 -14.77 0.39 19.09
N ASP A 93 -13.89 0.12 20.01
CA ASP A 93 -14.26 -0.42 21.30
C ASP A 93 -14.86 0.64 22.24
N ALA A 94 -15.22 0.25 23.47
CA ALA A 94 -15.82 1.15 24.45
C ALA A 94 -14.84 2.25 24.96
N THR A 95 -13.54 2.08 24.72
CA THR A 95 -12.48 3.07 25.07
C THR A 95 -12.18 4.04 23.94
N GLY A 96 -12.73 3.79 22.74
CA GLY A 96 -12.45 4.56 21.53
C GLY A 96 -11.25 4.03 20.73
N GLU A 97 -10.66 2.91 21.14
CA GLU A 97 -9.59 2.26 20.38
C GLU A 97 -10.15 1.58 19.13
N ARG A 98 -9.37 1.69 18.04
CA ARG A 98 -9.72 1.06 16.76
C ARG A 98 -9.10 -0.31 16.66
N ASP A 99 -9.91 -1.32 16.41
CA ASP A 99 -9.47 -2.67 16.05
C ASP A 99 -9.69 -2.92 14.56
N PHE A 100 -8.68 -3.48 13.91
CA PHE A 100 -8.67 -3.77 12.47
C PHE A 100 -8.67 -5.28 12.24
N SER A 101 -9.78 -5.79 11.72
CA SER A 101 -9.90 -7.18 11.28
C SER A 101 -9.83 -7.24 9.75
N PHE A 102 -8.69 -7.71 9.20
CA PHE A 102 -8.51 -7.85 7.76
C PHE A 102 -9.12 -9.16 7.24
N TYR A 103 -9.95 -9.03 6.23
CA TYR A 103 -10.45 -10.15 5.42
C TYR A 103 -9.61 -10.21 4.14
N ARG A 104 -8.36 -10.67 4.29
CA ARG A 104 -7.33 -10.70 3.25
C ARG A 104 -6.51 -11.98 3.35
N SER A 105 -6.85 -12.97 2.52
CA SER A 105 -6.10 -14.24 2.41
C SER A 105 -5.68 -14.51 0.98
N ALA A 106 -6.64 -14.77 0.09
CA ALA A 106 -6.45 -14.93 -1.35
C ALA A 106 -7.32 -13.90 -2.09
N ASN A 107 -7.19 -12.63 -1.74
CA ASN A 107 -7.95 -11.55 -2.33
C ASN A 107 -7.24 -10.99 -3.57
N ALA A 108 -7.97 -10.25 -4.39
CA ALA A 108 -7.50 -9.78 -5.69
C ALA A 108 -6.17 -8.99 -5.62
N ASP A 109 -5.97 -8.15 -4.60
CA ASP A 109 -4.73 -7.40 -4.45
C ASP A 109 -3.49 -8.28 -4.21
N VAL A 110 -3.67 -9.45 -3.58
CA VAL A 110 -2.60 -10.47 -3.41
C VAL A 110 -2.27 -11.11 -4.75
N MET A 111 -3.24 -11.19 -5.67
CA MET A 111 -3.11 -11.81 -6.99
C MET A 111 -2.57 -10.87 -8.07
N LEU A 112 -2.05 -9.71 -7.70
CA LEU A 112 -1.35 -8.82 -8.64
C LEU A 112 -0.11 -9.54 -9.19
N CYS A 113 -0.06 -9.73 -10.51
CA CYS A 113 1.04 -10.40 -11.21
C CYS A 113 1.92 -9.39 -11.95
N LYS A 114 3.11 -9.82 -12.37
CA LYS A 114 4.03 -8.99 -13.19
C LYS A 114 3.39 -8.58 -14.52
N GLU A 115 2.60 -9.45 -15.09
CA GLU A 115 1.89 -9.28 -16.34
C GLU A 115 0.80 -8.20 -16.28
N ASP A 116 0.30 -7.91 -15.09
CA ASP A 116 -0.65 -6.82 -14.84
C ASP A 116 0.03 -5.44 -14.88
N ILE A 117 1.38 -5.37 -14.84
CA ILE A 117 2.14 -4.11 -14.72
C ILE A 117 2.92 -3.84 -16.00
N SER A 118 2.42 -2.92 -16.82
CA SER A 118 3.04 -2.59 -18.10
C SER A 118 4.29 -1.70 -17.95
N ASP A 119 5.25 -1.87 -18.86
CA ASP A 119 6.42 -1.00 -18.94
C ASP A 119 6.07 0.44 -19.31
N GLU A 120 5.00 0.64 -20.09
CA GLU A 120 4.53 1.97 -20.50
C GLU A 120 4.12 2.80 -19.28
N ALA A 121 3.39 2.18 -18.33
CA ALA A 121 3.01 2.85 -17.08
C ALA A 121 4.22 3.25 -16.25
N LEU A 122 5.24 2.37 -16.17
CA LEU A 122 6.47 2.63 -15.42
C LEU A 122 7.36 3.67 -16.09
N LYS A 123 7.48 3.67 -17.44
CA LYS A 123 8.26 4.67 -18.21
C LYS A 123 7.69 6.07 -18.05
N ALA A 124 6.39 6.19 -17.90
CA ALA A 124 5.73 7.48 -17.72
C ALA A 124 5.97 8.10 -16.34
N ALA A 125 6.42 7.32 -15.35
CA ALA A 125 6.53 7.74 -13.96
C ALA A 125 7.84 8.50 -13.66
N LYS A 126 7.73 9.67 -13.00
CA LYS A 126 8.89 10.31 -12.35
C LYS A 126 9.19 9.67 -10.99
N ILE A 127 8.15 9.28 -10.28
CA ILE A 127 8.21 8.67 -8.96
C ILE A 127 7.35 7.41 -8.99
N VAL A 128 7.87 6.30 -8.44
CA VAL A 128 7.10 5.08 -8.16
C VAL A 128 7.08 4.85 -6.66
N HIS A 129 5.88 4.69 -6.10
CA HIS A 129 5.65 4.47 -4.67
C HIS A 129 4.98 3.13 -4.41
N PHE A 130 5.38 2.47 -3.33
CA PHE A 130 4.71 1.27 -2.83
C PHE A 130 4.85 1.14 -1.31
N GLY A 131 4.01 0.27 -0.72
CA GLY A 131 4.05 -0.11 0.69
C GLY A 131 4.41 -1.57 0.90
N SER A 132 4.44 -2.03 2.17
CA SER A 132 4.79 -3.42 2.48
C SER A 132 3.60 -4.38 2.44
N VAL A 133 2.37 -3.90 2.37
CA VAL A 133 1.18 -4.77 2.32
C VAL A 133 1.20 -5.66 1.07
N SER A 134 1.64 -5.14 -0.07
CA SER A 134 1.84 -5.94 -1.29
C SER A 134 2.98 -6.95 -1.19
N LEU A 135 3.85 -6.83 -0.17
CA LEU A 135 4.98 -7.75 0.05
C LEU A 135 4.64 -8.92 0.98
N THR A 136 3.43 -8.98 1.51
CA THR A 136 3.01 -10.01 2.47
C THR A 136 2.91 -11.41 1.87
N ALA A 137 2.60 -11.52 0.59
CA ALA A 137 2.46 -12.81 -0.11
C ALA A 137 2.74 -12.67 -1.61
N ASP A 138 3.04 -13.81 -2.25
CA ASP A 138 3.11 -13.91 -3.71
C ASP A 138 1.71 -14.19 -4.30
N PRO A 139 1.47 -13.76 -5.55
CA PRO A 139 2.39 -13.17 -6.53
C PRO A 139 2.65 -11.65 -6.35
N SER A 140 1.85 -10.91 -5.54
CA SER A 140 1.97 -9.44 -5.43
C SER A 140 3.34 -8.97 -4.95
N ARG A 141 4.00 -9.71 -4.03
CA ARG A 141 5.37 -9.43 -3.60
C ARG A 141 6.33 -9.39 -4.78
N THR A 142 6.38 -10.48 -5.54
CA THR A 142 7.26 -10.60 -6.70
C THR A 142 6.94 -9.55 -7.76
N ALA A 143 5.66 -9.26 -8.01
CA ALA A 143 5.24 -8.24 -8.97
C ALA A 143 5.66 -6.84 -8.55
N THR A 144 5.47 -6.47 -7.27
CA THR A 144 5.83 -5.15 -6.73
C THR A 144 7.33 -4.92 -6.77
N LEU A 145 8.13 -5.89 -6.32
CA LEU A 145 9.60 -5.78 -6.34
C LEU A 145 10.16 -5.70 -7.76
N ASP A 146 9.61 -6.49 -8.69
CA ASP A 146 9.97 -6.45 -10.10
C ASP A 146 9.62 -5.09 -10.73
N ALA A 147 8.43 -4.56 -10.45
CA ALA A 147 8.02 -3.25 -10.96
C ALA A 147 8.91 -2.13 -10.42
N ALA A 148 9.25 -2.13 -9.13
CA ALA A 148 10.17 -1.16 -8.53
C ALA A 148 11.57 -1.23 -9.19
N ALA A 149 12.08 -2.45 -9.41
CA ALA A 149 13.37 -2.64 -10.07
C ALA A 149 13.38 -2.18 -11.54
N ARG A 150 12.29 -2.46 -12.29
CA ARG A 150 12.11 -1.97 -13.67
C ARG A 150 12.00 -0.45 -13.70
N ALA A 151 11.19 0.15 -12.83
CA ALA A 151 11.02 1.60 -12.74
C ALA A 151 12.33 2.31 -12.42
N LYS A 152 13.12 1.78 -11.48
CA LYS A 152 14.46 2.32 -11.16
C LYS A 152 15.40 2.30 -12.36
N LYS A 153 15.42 1.20 -13.13
CA LYS A 153 16.20 1.11 -14.38
C LYS A 153 15.74 2.10 -15.44
N LEU A 154 14.47 2.46 -15.44
CA LEU A 154 13.88 3.47 -16.33
C LEU A 154 14.10 4.92 -15.86
N GLY A 155 14.75 5.11 -14.70
CA GLY A 155 15.13 6.42 -14.17
C GLY A 155 14.11 7.02 -13.19
N ALA A 156 13.09 6.29 -12.78
CA ALA A 156 12.15 6.76 -11.76
C ALA A 156 12.80 6.79 -10.37
N VAL A 157 12.38 7.76 -9.56
CA VAL A 157 12.69 7.79 -8.12
C VAL A 157 11.78 6.79 -7.40
N ILE A 158 12.36 5.92 -6.61
CA ILE A 158 11.61 4.90 -5.85
C ILE A 158 11.35 5.40 -4.43
N THR A 159 10.08 5.48 -4.05
CA THR A 159 9.67 5.84 -2.70
C THR A 159 8.97 4.67 -2.01
N TYR A 160 9.24 4.49 -0.73
CA TYR A 160 8.75 3.38 0.06
C TYR A 160 8.28 3.84 1.43
N ASP A 161 7.09 3.40 1.83
CA ASP A 161 6.57 3.47 3.20
C ASP A 161 6.19 2.04 3.60
N PRO A 162 6.91 1.38 4.54
CA PRO A 162 6.55 0.04 4.98
C PRO A 162 5.10 -0.05 5.41
N ASN A 163 4.62 0.92 6.16
CA ASN A 163 3.26 0.96 6.67
C ASN A 163 2.84 -0.37 7.29
N TYR A 164 3.67 -0.84 8.23
CA TYR A 164 3.61 -2.17 8.83
C TYR A 164 2.24 -2.47 9.47
N ARG A 165 1.70 -3.63 9.16
CA ARG A 165 0.45 -4.15 9.73
C ARG A 165 0.70 -5.56 10.23
N ALA A 166 0.98 -5.71 11.53
CA ALA A 166 1.42 -6.98 12.15
C ALA A 166 0.52 -8.17 11.80
N ASN A 167 -0.80 -7.96 11.78
CA ASN A 167 -1.80 -8.98 11.53
C ASN A 167 -1.92 -9.46 10.07
N LEU A 168 -1.18 -8.85 9.14
CA LEU A 168 -1.12 -9.30 7.74
C LEU A 168 0.09 -10.21 7.45
N TRP A 169 0.98 -10.40 8.41
CA TRP A 169 2.20 -11.17 8.23
C TRP A 169 2.12 -12.53 8.91
N LYS A 170 2.83 -13.49 8.35
CA LYS A 170 2.94 -14.84 8.93
C LYS A 170 3.55 -14.80 10.34
N ASN A 171 4.57 -13.99 10.52
CA ASN A 171 5.25 -13.69 11.79
C ASN A 171 6.10 -12.42 11.64
N LYS A 172 6.65 -11.92 12.74
CA LYS A 172 7.45 -10.70 12.79
C LYS A 172 8.76 -10.82 12.00
N GLU A 173 9.39 -11.97 12.04
CA GLU A 173 10.66 -12.25 11.36
C GLU A 173 10.49 -12.18 9.83
N ASP A 174 9.42 -12.79 9.32
CA ASP A 174 9.07 -12.70 7.89
C ASP A 174 8.77 -11.26 7.48
N ALA A 175 7.98 -10.53 8.29
CA ALA A 175 7.70 -9.12 8.05
C ALA A 175 8.99 -8.28 7.93
N ILE A 176 9.90 -8.43 8.88
CA ILE A 176 11.19 -7.71 8.89
C ILE A 176 12.01 -8.06 7.63
N ALA A 177 12.09 -9.34 7.29
CA ALA A 177 12.85 -9.79 6.13
C ALA A 177 12.30 -9.19 4.82
N GLN A 178 10.96 -9.25 4.63
CA GLN A 178 10.32 -8.75 3.42
C GLN A 178 10.30 -7.22 3.36
N MET A 179 10.15 -6.52 4.49
CA MET A 179 10.24 -5.06 4.54
C MET A 179 11.66 -4.53 4.24
N LYS A 180 12.70 -5.30 4.57
CA LYS A 180 14.09 -4.96 4.25
C LYS A 180 14.47 -5.25 2.81
N ALA A 181 13.84 -6.23 2.18
CA ALA A 181 14.20 -6.67 0.82
C ALA A 181 14.21 -5.54 -0.23
N PRO A 182 13.27 -4.58 -0.26
CA PRO A 182 13.27 -3.49 -1.23
C PRO A 182 14.28 -2.36 -0.93
N LEU A 183 14.87 -2.26 0.27
CA LEU A 183 15.69 -1.12 0.67
C LEU A 183 16.80 -0.73 -0.34
N PRO A 184 17.52 -1.69 -0.98
CA PRO A 184 18.51 -1.35 -2.01
C PRO A 184 17.95 -0.68 -3.27
N LEU A 185 16.64 -0.77 -3.50
CA LEU A 185 15.96 -0.11 -4.62
C LEU A 185 15.47 1.30 -4.26
N VAL A 186 15.32 1.61 -2.97
CA VAL A 186 14.64 2.80 -2.47
C VAL A 186 15.54 4.03 -2.52
N ASP A 187 15.00 5.14 -2.99
CA ASP A 187 15.65 6.46 -2.98
C ASP A 187 15.13 7.33 -1.84
N ILE A 188 13.84 7.22 -1.53
CA ILE A 188 13.17 7.97 -0.46
C ILE A 188 12.38 6.98 0.41
N LEU A 189 12.67 6.97 1.69
CA LEU A 189 12.03 6.12 2.68
C LEU A 189 11.25 6.95 3.70
N LYS A 190 10.01 6.57 3.99
CA LYS A 190 9.30 7.02 5.18
C LYS A 190 9.16 5.84 6.13
N VAL A 191 9.45 6.03 7.39
CA VAL A 191 9.21 5.07 8.47
C VAL A 191 8.60 5.77 9.67
N SER A 192 7.82 5.06 10.48
CA SER A 192 7.45 5.54 11.81
C SER A 192 8.54 5.22 12.84
N ASP A 193 8.44 5.83 14.03
CA ASP A 193 9.27 5.49 15.19
C ASP A 193 9.10 4.03 15.63
N GLU A 194 7.92 3.42 15.41
CA GLU A 194 7.65 2.00 15.67
C GLU A 194 8.28 1.08 14.61
N GLU A 195 8.38 1.53 13.37
CA GLU A 195 8.95 0.76 12.24
C GLU A 195 10.48 0.82 12.21
N LEU A 196 11.06 1.92 12.65
CA LEU A 196 12.51 2.11 12.67
C LEU A 196 13.24 0.96 13.39
N PRO A 197 12.86 0.57 14.64
CA PRO A 197 13.53 -0.55 15.33
C PRO A 197 13.29 -1.91 14.65
N LEU A 198 12.20 -2.10 13.92
CA LEU A 198 11.99 -3.32 13.14
C LEU A 198 13.02 -3.46 12.02
N LEU A 199 13.35 -2.34 11.38
CA LEU A 199 14.29 -2.32 10.25
C LEU A 199 15.75 -2.24 10.69
N THR A 200 16.06 -1.66 11.87
CA THR A 200 17.45 -1.34 12.26
C THR A 200 17.89 -2.03 13.54
N GLY A 201 16.94 -2.43 14.40
CA GLY A 201 17.23 -2.96 15.74
C GLY A 201 17.49 -1.87 16.79
N THR A 202 17.37 -0.58 16.45
CA THR A 202 17.54 0.54 17.38
C THR A 202 16.37 1.50 17.34
N THR A 203 16.03 2.09 18.48
CA THR A 203 15.03 3.17 18.60
C THR A 203 15.64 4.56 18.45
N ASP A 204 16.98 4.67 18.43
CA ASP A 204 17.64 5.93 18.20
C ASP A 204 17.54 6.36 16.74
N CYS A 205 16.90 7.50 16.50
CA CYS A 205 16.63 7.97 15.14
C CYS A 205 17.90 8.27 14.34
N GLU A 206 18.95 8.80 14.98
CA GLU A 206 20.18 9.17 14.30
C GLU A 206 20.95 7.92 13.84
N SER A 207 21.19 6.97 14.75
CA SER A 207 21.87 5.72 14.39
C SER A 207 21.04 4.83 13.46
N GLY A 208 19.70 4.79 13.64
CA GLY A 208 18.81 4.02 12.78
C GLY A 208 18.78 4.56 11.35
N THR A 209 18.65 5.87 11.16
CA THR A 209 18.66 6.47 9.82
C THR A 209 20.04 6.35 9.16
N ALA A 210 21.14 6.45 9.92
CA ALA A 210 22.48 6.20 9.42
C ALA A 210 22.67 4.77 8.89
N GLN A 211 22.09 3.76 9.57
CA GLN A 211 22.09 2.37 9.09
C GLN A 211 21.25 2.22 7.80
N LEU A 212 20.06 2.80 7.75
CA LEU A 212 19.19 2.73 6.56
C LEU A 212 19.84 3.41 5.35
N ALA A 213 20.53 4.54 5.55
CA ALA A 213 21.23 5.25 4.49
C ALA A 213 22.34 4.41 3.80
N GLN A 214 22.90 3.40 4.48
CA GLN A 214 23.88 2.48 3.89
C GLN A 214 23.32 1.67 2.70
N ASN A 215 21.99 1.59 2.57
CA ASN A 215 21.34 0.98 1.38
C ASN A 215 21.30 1.92 0.16
N GLY A 216 21.88 3.12 0.25
CA GLY A 216 21.85 4.12 -0.84
C GLY A 216 20.62 5.02 -0.81
N ILE A 217 19.82 4.99 0.27
CA ILE A 217 18.65 5.83 0.45
C ILE A 217 19.10 7.28 0.66
N ARG A 218 18.58 8.19 -0.16
CA ARG A 218 19.00 9.60 -0.18
C ARG A 218 18.22 10.50 0.78
N LEU A 219 16.99 10.13 1.09
CA LEU A 219 16.12 10.89 1.99
C LEU A 219 15.30 9.92 2.84
N ILE A 220 15.30 10.15 4.15
CA ILE A 220 14.58 9.33 5.12
C ILE A 220 13.73 10.26 5.99
N PHE A 221 12.42 9.98 6.03
CA PHE A 221 11.49 10.62 6.95
C PHE A 221 11.20 9.66 8.10
N VAL A 222 11.39 10.10 9.33
CA VAL A 222 10.92 9.39 10.52
C VAL A 222 9.76 10.19 11.10
N THR A 223 8.57 9.58 11.16
CA THR A 223 7.38 10.18 11.80
C THR A 223 7.29 9.70 13.24
N LEU A 224 7.06 10.66 14.16
CA LEU A 224 6.93 10.44 15.62
C LEU A 224 5.45 10.43 16.03
#